data_5123b776c4e7e0efe835103d6503dbf4
#
_entry.id   5123b776c4e7e0efe835103d6503dbf4
#
_cell.length_a   1.000
_cell.length_b   1.000
_cell.length_c   1.000
_cell.angle_alpha   90.00
_cell.angle_beta   90.00
_cell.angle_gamma   90.00
#
_symmetry.space_group_name_H-M   'P 1'
#
loop_
_entity.id
_entity.type
_entity.pdbx_description
1 polymer ?
#
loop_
_entity_poly.entity_id
_entity_poly.type
_entity_poly.pdbx_seq_one_letter_code
_entity_poly.pdbx_strand_id
1 'polypeptide(L)'
;PAAMGQSKPLSKDEMVALLVNKGLDGDMDSVNNHEDKIVRAKAKAMIMKVKKGTVERPLMPELGNQVAAESVVSDHQDQTKNIEDPFEKIKKIITENFSNDIDDGTEAHYIYFKPDNWLEIAKWLRSEPSLLFNSLQCQMGIDMGEDILESRYNFHSMEHDHYLEVRIRVSRSDAKIPSVEQVWRIADWFERETYDMLGIEYTGHRDLRRILLPDDWEGWPLRKDYQEQETYHGIVVPKIKEGWD
;
A
#
# COMPACT_ATOMS: atom_id res chain seq x y z
N PRO A 1 -17.08 18.82 -54.28
CA PRO A 1 -16.68 19.48 -53.06
C PRO A 1 -17.71 19.22 -51.98
N ALA A 2 -17.40 18.33 -51.07
CA ALA A 2 -18.24 17.98 -49.93
C ALA A 2 -18.06 19.03 -48.82
N ALA A 3 -19.17 19.59 -48.34
CA ALA A 3 -19.20 20.59 -47.30
C ALA A 3 -18.66 19.99 -45.99
N MET A 4 -17.63 20.59 -45.43
CA MET A 4 -17.15 20.35 -44.07
C MET A 4 -18.23 20.71 -43.07
N GLY A 5 -18.77 19.72 -42.37
CA GLY A 5 -19.71 19.94 -41.25
C GLY A 5 -19.01 20.64 -40.11
N GLN A 6 -19.30 21.91 -39.89
CA GLN A 6 -18.88 22.67 -38.73
C GLN A 6 -19.59 22.09 -37.48
N SER A 7 -18.84 21.54 -36.54
CA SER A 7 -19.35 21.14 -35.25
C SER A 7 -19.87 22.38 -34.50
N LYS A 8 -21.11 22.31 -34.04
CA LYS A 8 -21.75 23.38 -33.26
C LYS A 8 -20.93 23.63 -31.99
N PRO A 9 -20.54 24.88 -31.71
CA PRO A 9 -19.79 25.16 -30.48
C PRO A 9 -20.64 24.81 -29.23
N LEU A 10 -20.02 24.16 -28.28
CA LEU A 10 -20.66 23.80 -26.99
C LEU A 10 -21.19 25.05 -26.28
N SER A 11 -22.41 24.98 -25.73
CA SER A 11 -22.94 26.01 -24.88
C SER A 11 -22.11 26.17 -23.60
N LYS A 12 -22.19 27.33 -22.95
CA LYS A 12 -21.45 27.58 -21.69
C LYS A 12 -21.77 26.57 -20.59
N ASP A 13 -23.00 26.11 -20.52
CA ASP A 13 -23.45 25.15 -19.50
C ASP A 13 -22.94 23.71 -19.81
N GLU A 14 -22.91 23.32 -21.09
CA GLU A 14 -22.29 22.07 -21.53
C GLU A 14 -20.78 22.07 -21.27
N MET A 15 -20.11 23.22 -21.48
CA MET A 15 -18.68 23.37 -21.17
C MET A 15 -18.41 23.29 -19.66
N VAL A 16 -19.29 23.85 -18.83
CA VAL A 16 -19.21 23.70 -17.36
C VAL A 16 -19.36 22.22 -16.97
N ALA A 17 -20.35 21.50 -17.53
CA ALA A 17 -20.55 20.08 -17.24
C ALA A 17 -19.35 19.24 -17.63
N LEU A 18 -18.74 19.50 -18.78
CA LEU A 18 -17.52 18.85 -19.26
C LEU A 18 -16.34 19.07 -18.28
N LEU A 19 -16.09 20.32 -17.90
CA LEU A 19 -15.00 20.68 -16.97
C LEU A 19 -15.22 20.13 -15.57
N VAL A 20 -16.46 20.05 -15.09
CA VAL A 20 -16.78 19.42 -13.80
C VAL A 20 -16.43 17.94 -13.80
N ASN A 21 -16.80 17.23 -14.87
CA ASN A 21 -16.47 15.83 -15.00
C ASN A 21 -14.95 15.59 -15.05
N LYS A 22 -14.22 16.36 -15.87
CA LYS A 22 -12.75 16.29 -15.92
C LYS A 22 -12.10 16.55 -14.55
N GLY A 23 -12.56 17.60 -13.85
CA GLY A 23 -12.02 17.92 -12.52
C GLY A 23 -12.35 16.91 -11.42
N LEU A 24 -13.47 16.18 -11.53
CA LEU A 24 -13.82 15.07 -10.64
C LEU A 24 -12.99 13.82 -10.93
N ASP A 25 -12.62 13.62 -12.20
CA ASP A 25 -11.76 12.50 -12.66
C ASP A 25 -10.25 12.78 -12.46
N GLY A 26 -9.90 13.93 -11.85
CA GLY A 26 -8.52 14.29 -11.46
C GLY A 26 -7.85 15.35 -12.33
N ASP A 27 -8.39 15.69 -13.50
CA ASP A 27 -7.83 16.71 -14.41
C ASP A 27 -8.25 18.13 -13.96
N MET A 28 -7.67 18.62 -12.87
CA MET A 28 -7.87 19.98 -12.38
C MET A 28 -7.16 21.04 -13.23
N ASP A 29 -6.18 20.67 -14.01
CA ASP A 29 -5.42 21.59 -14.86
C ASP A 29 -6.27 22.09 -16.02
N SER A 30 -7.06 21.22 -16.66
CA SER A 30 -8.05 21.63 -17.67
C SER A 30 -9.08 22.63 -17.10
N VAL A 31 -9.47 22.48 -15.82
CA VAL A 31 -10.38 23.43 -15.15
C VAL A 31 -9.69 24.76 -14.84
N ASN A 32 -8.43 24.70 -14.37
CA ASN A 32 -7.67 25.89 -13.97
C ASN A 32 -7.25 26.78 -15.14
N ASN A 33 -6.92 26.17 -16.27
CA ASN A 33 -6.39 26.86 -17.44
C ASN A 33 -7.45 27.23 -18.48
N HIS A 34 -8.72 26.98 -18.22
CA HIS A 34 -9.79 27.34 -19.16
C HIS A 34 -9.89 28.87 -19.35
N GLU A 35 -9.99 29.33 -20.62
CA GLU A 35 -9.95 30.75 -20.99
C GLU A 35 -11.10 31.58 -20.41
N ASP A 36 -12.35 31.06 -20.44
CA ASP A 36 -13.52 31.77 -19.91
C ASP A 36 -13.55 31.70 -18.37
N LYS A 37 -13.30 32.84 -17.74
CA LYS A 37 -13.27 33.00 -16.29
C LYS A 37 -14.62 32.62 -15.60
N ILE A 38 -15.76 32.85 -16.28
CA ILE A 38 -17.07 32.54 -15.73
C ILE A 38 -17.31 31.03 -15.72
N VAL A 39 -17.01 30.37 -16.83
CA VAL A 39 -17.11 28.92 -16.97
C VAL A 39 -16.20 28.23 -15.96
N ARG A 40 -14.96 28.69 -15.81
CA ARG A 40 -13.99 28.19 -14.83
C ARG A 40 -14.48 28.33 -13.38
N ALA A 41 -15.03 29.49 -13.02
CA ALA A 41 -15.54 29.74 -11.66
C ALA A 41 -16.76 28.85 -11.34
N LYS A 42 -17.70 28.72 -12.28
CA LYS A 42 -18.88 27.86 -12.16
C LYS A 42 -18.46 26.37 -12.02
N ALA A 43 -17.50 25.90 -12.83
CA ALA A 43 -16.99 24.53 -12.77
C ALA A 43 -16.36 24.22 -11.40
N LYS A 44 -15.48 25.09 -10.89
CA LYS A 44 -14.87 24.94 -9.56
C LYS A 44 -15.91 24.90 -8.43
N ALA A 45 -16.89 25.80 -8.47
CA ALA A 45 -17.95 25.83 -7.47
C ALA A 45 -18.81 24.56 -7.50
N MET A 46 -19.07 24.02 -8.71
CA MET A 46 -19.86 22.80 -8.87
C MET A 46 -19.08 21.56 -8.44
N ILE A 47 -17.79 21.45 -8.74
CA ILE A 47 -16.90 20.39 -8.23
C ILE A 47 -16.92 20.32 -6.70
N MET A 48 -16.86 21.47 -6.03
CA MET A 48 -16.94 21.54 -4.57
C MET A 48 -18.29 21.06 -4.04
N LYS A 49 -19.39 21.39 -4.71
CA LYS A 49 -20.75 20.98 -4.32
C LYS A 49 -20.96 19.47 -4.51
N VAL A 50 -20.45 18.91 -5.61
CA VAL A 50 -20.49 17.46 -5.87
C VAL A 50 -19.66 16.70 -4.85
N LYS A 51 -18.43 17.15 -4.55
CA LYS A 51 -17.57 16.55 -3.50
C LYS A 51 -18.19 16.61 -2.10
N LYS A 52 -19.02 17.62 -1.82
CA LYS A 52 -19.78 17.74 -0.55
C LYS A 52 -21.10 16.95 -0.55
N GLY A 53 -21.44 16.27 -1.63
CA GLY A 53 -22.71 15.52 -1.76
C GLY A 53 -23.97 16.39 -1.84
N THR A 54 -23.83 17.69 -2.11
CA THR A 54 -24.96 18.65 -2.17
C THR A 54 -25.62 18.69 -3.54
N VAL A 55 -24.95 18.23 -4.59
CA VAL A 55 -25.42 18.20 -5.98
C VAL A 55 -24.91 16.93 -6.64
N GLU A 56 -25.75 16.31 -7.46
CA GLU A 56 -25.35 15.15 -8.27
C GLU A 56 -24.36 15.54 -9.37
N ARG A 57 -23.55 14.58 -9.80
CA ARG A 57 -22.60 14.75 -10.91
C ARG A 57 -23.36 15.08 -12.20
N PRO A 58 -23.05 16.16 -12.91
CA PRO A 58 -23.75 16.51 -14.14
C PRO A 58 -23.50 15.47 -15.23
N LEU A 59 -24.52 15.20 -16.05
CA LEU A 59 -24.40 14.32 -17.21
C LEU A 59 -23.39 14.91 -18.21
N MET A 60 -22.59 14.06 -18.81
CA MET A 60 -21.69 14.47 -19.89
C MET A 60 -22.52 14.96 -21.09
N PRO A 61 -22.20 16.12 -21.67
CA PRO A 61 -22.85 16.54 -22.91
C PRO A 61 -22.56 15.53 -24.01
N GLU A 62 -23.59 15.17 -24.80
CA GLU A 62 -23.44 14.32 -25.99
C GLU A 62 -22.63 15.10 -27.03
N LEU A 63 -21.31 14.96 -26.97
CA LEU A 63 -20.44 15.31 -28.09
C LEU A 63 -20.73 14.31 -29.20
N GLY A 64 -21.34 14.79 -30.28
CA GLY A 64 -21.61 13.97 -31.46
C GLY A 64 -20.33 13.19 -31.84
N ASN A 65 -20.51 11.91 -32.14
CA ASN A 65 -19.57 10.82 -32.27
C ASN A 65 -18.41 10.99 -33.28
N GLN A 66 -17.76 12.15 -33.39
CA GLN A 66 -16.67 12.35 -34.36
C GLN A 66 -15.40 13.06 -33.87
N VAL A 67 -15.31 13.47 -32.61
CA VAL A 67 -14.12 14.19 -32.14
C VAL A 67 -13.40 13.50 -30.96
N ALA A 68 -13.95 12.43 -30.42
CA ALA A 68 -13.31 11.66 -29.36
C ALA A 68 -12.38 10.51 -29.87
N ALA A 69 -12.28 10.35 -31.21
CA ALA A 69 -11.49 9.25 -31.81
C ALA A 69 -10.14 9.68 -32.40
N GLU A 70 -9.82 10.99 -32.47
CA GLU A 70 -8.61 11.41 -33.16
C GLU A 70 -7.53 12.09 -32.32
N SER A 71 -7.66 12.23 -31.03
CA SER A 71 -6.61 12.86 -30.22
C SER A 71 -5.96 11.97 -29.15
N VAL A 72 -6.27 10.68 -29.08
CA VAL A 72 -5.58 9.70 -28.22
C VAL A 72 -5.38 8.36 -28.93
N VAL A 73 -5.42 8.34 -30.26
CA VAL A 73 -4.93 7.19 -31.04
C VAL A 73 -3.65 7.61 -31.73
N SER A 74 -2.66 8.00 -30.96
CA SER A 74 -1.28 7.77 -31.32
C SER A 74 -0.95 6.36 -30.87
N ASP A 75 -1.05 5.41 -31.79
CA ASP A 75 -0.33 4.13 -31.79
C ASP A 75 -0.13 3.42 -30.44
N HIS A 76 -1.23 3.15 -29.72
CA HIS A 76 -1.30 1.94 -28.93
C HIS A 76 -2.29 0.98 -29.61
N GLN A 77 -1.98 0.65 -30.88
CA GLN A 77 -2.47 -0.59 -31.43
C GLN A 77 -2.01 -1.70 -30.50
N ASP A 78 -3.00 -2.29 -29.84
CA ASP A 78 -3.05 -3.72 -29.52
C ASP A 78 -1.69 -4.41 -29.48
N GLN A 79 -0.87 -4.01 -28.54
CA GLN A 79 0.04 -4.89 -27.87
C GLN A 79 -0.55 -5.15 -26.49
N THR A 80 -1.67 -5.84 -26.43
CA THR A 80 -1.92 -6.82 -25.37
C THR A 80 -0.91 -7.96 -25.58
N LYS A 81 0.39 -7.62 -25.59
CA LYS A 81 1.38 -8.51 -25.05
C LYS A 81 0.92 -8.74 -23.64
N ASN A 82 0.72 -9.99 -23.26
CA ASN A 82 0.67 -10.46 -21.89
C ASN A 82 1.83 -9.78 -21.15
N ILE A 83 1.58 -8.60 -20.58
CA ILE A 83 2.43 -8.03 -19.55
C ILE A 83 2.03 -8.89 -18.36
N GLU A 84 2.72 -10.04 -18.21
CA GLU A 84 2.63 -10.83 -16.98
C GLU A 84 2.85 -9.83 -15.84
N ASP A 85 1.92 -9.82 -14.91
CA ASP A 85 2.02 -9.00 -13.69
C ASP A 85 3.44 -9.21 -13.13
N PRO A 86 4.21 -8.16 -12.86
CA PRO A 86 5.53 -8.28 -12.25
C PRO A 86 5.53 -9.16 -11.00
N PHE A 87 4.46 -9.12 -10.21
CA PHE A 87 4.28 -9.97 -9.05
C PHE A 87 4.16 -11.45 -9.41
N GLU A 88 3.41 -11.82 -10.45
CA GLU A 88 3.27 -13.22 -10.89
C GLU A 88 4.61 -13.82 -11.35
N LYS A 89 5.48 -13.02 -11.99
CA LYS A 89 6.84 -13.45 -12.34
C LYS A 89 7.68 -13.71 -11.10
N ILE A 90 7.66 -12.80 -10.14
CA ILE A 90 8.37 -12.92 -8.86
C ILE A 90 7.88 -14.17 -8.12
N LYS A 91 6.56 -14.32 -8.00
CA LYS A 91 5.91 -15.45 -7.35
C LYS A 91 6.30 -16.79 -7.98
N LYS A 92 6.35 -16.85 -9.31
CA LYS A 92 6.77 -18.05 -10.04
C LYS A 92 8.21 -18.43 -9.70
N ILE A 93 9.15 -17.49 -9.77
CA ILE A 93 10.57 -17.70 -9.44
C ILE A 93 10.71 -18.18 -7.98
N ILE A 94 9.98 -17.57 -7.05
CA ILE A 94 10.00 -17.97 -5.64
C ILE A 94 9.41 -19.37 -5.45
N THR A 95 8.29 -19.68 -6.09
CA THR A 95 7.61 -20.97 -5.97
C THR A 95 8.46 -22.11 -6.54
N GLU A 96 9.19 -21.88 -7.63
CA GLU A 96 10.11 -22.88 -8.21
C GLU A 96 11.25 -23.28 -7.25
N ASN A 97 11.67 -22.36 -6.37
CA ASN A 97 12.78 -22.61 -5.44
C ASN A 97 12.34 -23.01 -4.02
N PHE A 98 11.19 -22.50 -3.54
CA PHE A 98 10.75 -22.63 -2.14
C PHE A 98 9.29 -23.06 -2.01
N SER A 99 8.78 -23.93 -2.88
CA SER A 99 7.38 -24.41 -2.84
C SER A 99 6.96 -24.99 -1.50
N ASN A 100 7.88 -25.65 -0.78
CA ASN A 100 7.59 -26.28 0.52
C ASN A 100 7.53 -25.28 1.69
N ASP A 101 8.11 -24.10 1.51
CA ASP A 101 8.21 -23.05 2.54
C ASP A 101 7.10 -22.00 2.40
N ILE A 102 6.34 -22.02 1.30
CA ILE A 102 5.18 -21.18 1.10
C ILE A 102 4.02 -21.75 1.93
N ASP A 103 3.35 -20.87 2.67
CA ASP A 103 2.17 -21.19 3.46
C ASP A 103 0.88 -20.87 2.69
N ASP A 104 -0.23 -21.48 3.11
CA ASP A 104 -1.54 -21.27 2.53
C ASP A 104 -2.02 -19.82 2.72
N GLY A 105 -2.78 -19.31 1.77
CA GLY A 105 -3.36 -17.96 1.82
C GLY A 105 -2.54 -16.91 1.07
N THR A 106 -1.51 -17.32 0.29
CA THR A 106 -0.82 -16.42 -0.64
C THR A 106 -1.80 -15.88 -1.69
N GLU A 107 -1.98 -14.56 -1.71
CA GLU A 107 -2.91 -13.86 -2.60
C GLU A 107 -2.18 -13.07 -3.70
N ALA A 108 -2.93 -12.23 -4.43
CA ALA A 108 -2.44 -11.54 -5.62
C ALA A 108 -1.33 -10.51 -5.40
N HIS A 109 -0.95 -10.17 -4.16
CA HIS A 109 0.04 -9.10 -3.91
C HIS A 109 1.03 -9.40 -2.79
N TYR A 110 0.98 -10.57 -2.17
CA TYR A 110 1.91 -10.97 -1.10
C TYR A 110 2.09 -12.48 -1.05
N ILE A 111 3.17 -12.91 -0.41
CA ILE A 111 3.51 -14.32 -0.22
C ILE A 111 3.60 -14.62 1.27
N TYR A 112 2.92 -15.68 1.72
CA TYR A 112 3.12 -16.23 3.05
C TYR A 112 4.25 -17.24 3.05
N PHE A 113 5.21 -17.06 3.96
CA PHE A 113 6.25 -18.04 4.25
C PHE A 113 6.12 -18.61 5.66
N LYS A 114 6.56 -19.86 5.79
CA LYS A 114 6.77 -20.48 7.10
C LYS A 114 8.02 -19.90 7.77
N PRO A 115 8.02 -19.76 9.11
CA PRO A 115 9.14 -19.14 9.81
C PRO A 115 10.44 -19.93 9.71
N ASP A 116 10.38 -21.29 9.63
CA ASP A 116 11.52 -22.18 9.83
C ASP A 116 12.71 -21.87 8.92
N ASN A 117 12.49 -21.63 7.64
CA ASN A 117 13.53 -21.39 6.64
C ASN A 117 13.66 -19.92 6.22
N TRP A 118 13.02 -19.00 6.95
CA TRP A 118 12.92 -17.60 6.57
C TRP A 118 14.28 -16.92 6.34
N LEU A 119 15.27 -17.17 7.18
CA LEU A 119 16.59 -16.55 7.03
C LEU A 119 17.29 -16.94 5.71
N GLU A 120 17.19 -18.19 5.30
CA GLU A 120 17.80 -18.65 4.04
C GLU A 120 17.04 -18.08 2.82
N ILE A 121 15.71 -18.04 2.89
CA ILE A 121 14.87 -17.38 1.88
C ILE A 121 15.25 -15.91 1.76
N ALA A 122 15.40 -15.21 2.87
CA ALA A 122 15.77 -13.80 2.92
C ALA A 122 17.14 -13.53 2.28
N LYS A 123 18.15 -14.36 2.57
CA LYS A 123 19.46 -14.29 1.93
C LYS A 123 19.37 -14.48 0.42
N TRP A 124 18.56 -15.46 0.01
CA TRP A 124 18.37 -15.76 -1.40
C TRP A 124 17.62 -14.62 -2.12
N LEU A 125 16.52 -14.10 -1.55
CA LEU A 125 15.77 -12.96 -2.10
C LEU A 125 16.68 -11.75 -2.37
N ARG A 126 17.65 -11.51 -1.50
CA ARG A 126 18.61 -10.42 -1.66
C ARG A 126 19.66 -10.69 -2.74
N SER A 127 20.09 -11.96 -2.92
CA SER A 127 21.22 -12.30 -3.78
C SER A 127 20.85 -12.81 -5.16
N GLU A 128 19.60 -13.27 -5.35
CA GLU A 128 19.12 -13.81 -6.63
C GLU A 128 19.13 -12.71 -7.71
N PRO A 129 19.91 -12.89 -8.80
CA PRO A 129 20.09 -11.85 -9.82
C PRO A 129 18.80 -11.38 -10.50
N SER A 130 17.78 -12.24 -10.58
CA SER A 130 16.50 -11.92 -11.19
C SER A 130 15.57 -11.14 -10.25
N LEU A 131 15.86 -11.06 -8.95
CA LEU A 131 15.05 -10.43 -7.92
C LEU A 131 15.76 -9.26 -7.27
N LEU A 132 16.97 -9.45 -6.73
CA LEU A 132 17.81 -8.43 -6.09
C LEU A 132 17.05 -7.51 -5.12
N PHE A 133 16.31 -8.08 -4.17
CA PHE A 133 15.64 -7.28 -3.13
C PHE A 133 16.67 -6.67 -2.16
N ASN A 134 17.34 -5.62 -2.61
CA ASN A 134 18.42 -4.96 -1.88
C ASN A 134 17.91 -3.97 -0.81
N SER A 135 16.64 -3.60 -0.82
CA SER A 135 16.03 -2.66 0.12
C SER A 135 14.84 -3.27 0.86
N LEU A 136 14.93 -3.33 2.20
CA LEU A 136 13.78 -3.55 3.08
C LEU A 136 13.19 -2.16 3.40
N GLN A 137 12.00 -1.86 2.86
CA GLN A 137 11.35 -0.56 3.01
C GLN A 137 10.68 -0.42 4.37
N CYS A 138 10.03 -1.48 4.81
CA CYS A 138 9.30 -1.54 6.07
C CYS A 138 9.22 -2.98 6.57
N GLN A 139 9.22 -3.11 7.90
CA GLN A 139 8.79 -4.33 8.57
C GLN A 139 7.91 -3.93 9.73
N MET A 140 6.80 -4.65 9.92
CA MET A 140 5.86 -4.40 11.00
C MET A 140 5.26 -5.70 11.52
N GLY A 141 4.84 -5.68 12.78
CA GLY A 141 4.04 -6.75 13.37
C GLY A 141 2.56 -6.38 13.47
N ILE A 142 1.70 -7.37 13.39
CA ILE A 142 0.25 -7.21 13.54
C ILE A 142 -0.30 -8.34 14.39
N ASP A 143 -1.15 -8.01 15.35
CA ASP A 143 -1.97 -9.00 16.05
C ASP A 143 -3.25 -9.25 15.23
N MET A 144 -3.33 -10.43 14.62
CA MET A 144 -4.49 -10.84 13.82
C MET A 144 -5.70 -11.24 14.68
N GLY A 145 -5.49 -11.50 15.98
CA GLY A 145 -6.44 -12.17 16.84
C GLY A 145 -6.31 -13.69 16.74
N GLU A 146 -7.18 -14.45 17.38
CA GLU A 146 -7.23 -15.92 17.31
C GLU A 146 -5.88 -16.62 17.55
N ASP A 147 -5.07 -16.08 18.46
CA ASP A 147 -3.73 -16.57 18.81
C ASP A 147 -2.67 -16.43 17.70
N ILE A 148 -2.90 -15.58 16.70
CA ILE A 148 -1.99 -15.39 15.57
C ILE A 148 -1.35 -13.99 15.61
N LEU A 149 -0.02 -13.96 15.59
CA LEU A 149 0.77 -12.77 15.29
C LEU A 149 1.35 -12.89 13.88
N GLU A 150 1.40 -11.79 13.15
CA GLU A 150 1.91 -11.74 11.78
C GLU A 150 3.01 -10.69 11.67
N SER A 151 4.15 -11.07 11.09
CA SER A 151 5.22 -10.13 10.71
C SER A 151 5.16 -9.91 9.19
N ARG A 152 5.12 -8.65 8.77
CA ARG A 152 5.10 -8.22 7.37
C ARG A 152 6.37 -7.53 6.99
N TYR A 153 6.85 -7.85 5.80
CA TYR A 153 8.07 -7.27 5.23
C TYR A 153 7.76 -6.72 3.85
N ASN A 154 8.11 -5.47 3.60
CA ASN A 154 7.96 -4.83 2.30
C ASN A 154 9.35 -4.62 1.69
N PHE A 155 9.61 -5.34 0.62
CA PHE A 155 10.88 -5.29 -0.11
C PHE A 155 10.76 -4.50 -1.40
N HIS A 156 11.86 -3.86 -1.77
CA HIS A 156 12.02 -3.19 -3.05
C HIS A 156 13.37 -3.57 -3.67
N SER A 157 13.36 -3.86 -4.94
CA SER A 157 14.56 -3.99 -5.76
C SER A 157 14.83 -2.66 -6.45
N MET A 158 15.91 -1.98 -6.09
CA MET A 158 16.31 -0.73 -6.75
C MET A 158 16.88 -0.96 -8.16
N GLU A 159 17.29 -2.19 -8.47
CA GLU A 159 17.81 -2.56 -9.79
C GLU A 159 16.69 -2.83 -10.80
N HIS A 160 15.65 -3.55 -10.36
CA HIS A 160 14.56 -4.02 -11.23
C HIS A 160 13.28 -3.21 -11.05
N ASP A 161 13.23 -2.27 -10.10
CA ASP A 161 12.07 -1.43 -9.78
C ASP A 161 10.78 -2.23 -9.54
N HIS A 162 10.91 -3.32 -8.78
CA HIS A 162 9.77 -4.14 -8.38
C HIS A 162 9.67 -4.29 -6.86
N TYR A 163 8.48 -4.66 -6.40
CA TYR A 163 8.12 -4.74 -4.99
C TYR A 163 7.64 -6.14 -4.64
N LEU A 164 7.87 -6.54 -3.40
CA LEU A 164 7.35 -7.79 -2.83
C LEU A 164 6.94 -7.55 -1.38
N GLU A 165 5.73 -7.95 -1.03
CA GLU A 165 5.30 -8.07 0.37
C GLU A 165 5.37 -9.54 0.78
N VAL A 166 6.06 -9.79 1.89
CA VAL A 166 6.15 -11.11 2.54
C VAL A 166 5.47 -11.03 3.89
N ARG A 167 4.75 -12.09 4.22
CA ARG A 167 4.08 -12.24 5.53
C ARG A 167 4.46 -13.55 6.17
N ILE A 168 4.68 -13.53 7.48
CA ILE A 168 4.99 -14.71 8.28
C ILE A 168 4.07 -14.73 9.47
N ARG A 169 3.33 -15.83 9.64
CA ARG A 169 2.43 -16.07 10.75
C ARG A 169 3.08 -16.95 11.79
N VAL A 170 2.88 -16.61 13.04
CA VAL A 170 3.33 -17.41 14.19
C VAL A 170 2.25 -17.43 15.26
N SER A 171 2.21 -18.50 16.06
CA SER A 171 1.34 -18.53 17.22
C SER A 171 1.80 -17.52 18.28
N ARG A 172 0.86 -16.89 18.97
CA ARG A 172 1.15 -15.96 20.07
C ARG A 172 1.88 -16.65 21.23
N SER A 173 1.65 -17.95 21.41
CA SER A 173 2.29 -18.76 22.45
C SER A 173 3.74 -19.13 22.14
N ASP A 174 4.13 -19.17 20.85
CA ASP A 174 5.52 -19.42 20.39
C ASP A 174 5.85 -18.49 19.21
N ALA A 175 5.87 -17.19 19.50
CA ALA A 175 6.05 -16.14 18.51
C ALA A 175 7.52 -15.95 18.14
N LYS A 176 8.11 -16.91 17.44
CA LYS A 176 9.52 -16.89 17.02
C LYS A 176 9.65 -16.81 15.51
N ILE A 177 10.47 -15.90 15.03
CA ILE A 177 10.82 -15.74 13.62
C ILE A 177 12.34 -15.54 13.51
N PRO A 178 13.04 -16.21 12.59
CA PRO A 178 14.46 -15.92 12.36
C PRO A 178 14.70 -14.46 11.98
N SER A 179 15.66 -13.81 12.65
CA SER A 179 16.04 -12.43 12.37
C SER A 179 16.70 -12.30 10.99
N VAL A 180 16.37 -11.22 10.30
CA VAL A 180 16.98 -10.84 9.01
C VAL A 180 17.85 -9.59 9.11
N GLU A 181 18.21 -9.14 10.32
CA GLU A 181 19.03 -7.96 10.56
C GLU A 181 20.42 -8.05 9.93
N GLN A 182 20.95 -9.28 9.77
CA GLN A 182 22.22 -9.53 9.10
C GLN A 182 22.09 -9.46 7.56
N VAL A 183 20.88 -9.63 7.04
CA VAL A 183 20.58 -9.50 5.61
C VAL A 183 20.31 -8.05 5.27
N TRP A 184 19.39 -7.41 5.97
CA TRP A 184 19.09 -5.99 5.84
C TRP A 184 19.28 -5.28 7.16
N ARG A 185 20.26 -4.43 7.24
CA ARG A 185 20.67 -3.75 8.47
C ARG A 185 19.56 -2.94 9.15
N ILE A 186 18.64 -2.40 8.36
CA ILE A 186 17.50 -1.64 8.87
C ILE A 186 16.53 -2.51 9.68
N ALA A 187 16.48 -3.81 9.44
CA ALA A 187 15.63 -4.75 10.17
C ALA A 187 15.94 -4.76 11.67
N ASP A 188 17.18 -4.47 12.11
CA ASP A 188 17.58 -4.33 13.51
C ASP A 188 16.55 -3.49 14.30
N TRP A 189 16.18 -2.31 13.78
CA TRP A 189 15.26 -1.41 14.44
C TRP A 189 13.80 -1.88 14.35
N PHE A 190 13.38 -2.36 13.21
CA PHE A 190 12.01 -2.83 12.99
C PHE A 190 11.70 -4.09 13.81
N GLU A 191 12.65 -5.03 13.89
CA GLU A 191 12.50 -6.25 14.67
C GLU A 191 12.42 -5.94 16.18
N ARG A 192 13.23 -5.00 16.66
CA ARG A 192 13.17 -4.53 18.04
C ARG A 192 11.88 -3.81 18.37
N GLU A 193 11.37 -2.96 17.47
CA GLU A 193 10.06 -2.31 17.64
C GLU A 193 8.94 -3.36 17.71
N THR A 194 8.92 -4.30 16.79
CA THR A 194 7.93 -5.37 16.74
C THR A 194 8.00 -6.28 17.98
N TYR A 195 9.21 -6.61 18.42
CA TYR A 195 9.43 -7.30 19.68
C TYR A 195 8.88 -6.50 20.87
N ASP A 196 9.20 -5.22 20.95
CA ASP A 196 8.80 -4.36 22.05
C ASP A 196 7.27 -4.21 22.16
N MET A 197 6.58 -4.09 21.02
CA MET A 197 5.13 -3.85 21.00
C MET A 197 4.27 -5.12 21.01
N LEU A 198 4.74 -6.21 20.38
CA LEU A 198 3.97 -7.43 20.18
C LEU A 198 4.59 -8.70 20.77
N GLY A 199 5.86 -8.65 21.15
CA GLY A 199 6.58 -9.81 21.69
C GLY A 199 6.86 -10.90 20.68
N ILE A 200 7.08 -10.55 19.41
CA ILE A 200 7.63 -11.48 18.42
C ILE A 200 9.14 -11.55 18.64
N GLU A 201 9.63 -12.74 19.02
CA GLU A 201 11.05 -12.99 19.26
C GLU A 201 11.78 -13.25 17.92
N TYR A 202 12.68 -12.36 17.54
CA TYR A 202 13.52 -12.53 16.35
C TYR A 202 14.78 -13.31 16.69
N THR A 203 14.75 -14.62 16.45
CA THR A 203 15.83 -15.51 16.82
C THR A 203 17.10 -15.24 16.01
N GLY A 204 18.25 -15.16 16.70
CA GLY A 204 19.54 -14.81 16.10
C GLY A 204 19.77 -13.31 15.91
N HIS A 205 18.85 -12.46 16.34
CA HIS A 205 19.09 -11.03 16.44
C HIS A 205 20.17 -10.73 17.49
N ARG A 206 21.15 -9.89 17.15
CA ARG A 206 22.33 -9.67 18.01
C ARG A 206 22.08 -8.87 19.28
N ASP A 207 21.02 -8.03 19.32
CA ASP A 207 20.68 -7.13 20.44
C ASP A 207 19.18 -6.92 20.55
N LEU A 208 18.42 -8.01 20.73
CA LEU A 208 16.96 -7.97 20.82
C LEU A 208 16.53 -7.49 22.20
N ARG A 209 16.27 -6.20 22.33
CA ARG A 209 15.80 -5.55 23.54
C ARG A 209 14.77 -4.47 23.19
N ARG A 210 13.98 -4.06 24.18
CA ARG A 210 13.01 -2.97 24.02
C ARG A 210 13.68 -1.67 23.55
N ILE A 211 12.95 -0.84 22.78
CA ILE A 211 13.44 0.46 22.28
C ILE A 211 12.46 1.62 22.52
N LEU A 212 11.18 1.33 22.72
CA LEU A 212 10.14 2.33 22.95
C LEU A 212 9.69 2.35 24.42
N LEU A 213 9.60 1.18 25.02
CA LEU A 213 9.21 1.02 26.43
C LEU A 213 10.43 0.79 27.31
N PRO A 214 10.31 1.07 28.62
CA PRO A 214 11.32 0.68 29.60
C PRO A 214 11.55 -0.84 29.61
N ASP A 215 12.77 -1.27 29.99
CA ASP A 215 13.14 -2.69 29.96
C ASP A 215 12.29 -3.55 30.91
N ASP A 216 11.78 -2.96 31.99
CA ASP A 216 10.95 -3.59 33.01
C ASP A 216 9.43 -3.41 32.78
N TRP A 217 9.03 -2.92 31.61
CA TRP A 217 7.62 -2.81 31.26
C TRP A 217 6.97 -4.18 31.11
N GLU A 218 5.82 -4.39 31.75
CA GLU A 218 5.10 -5.66 31.69
C GLU A 218 4.14 -5.73 30.50
N GLY A 219 4.23 -6.83 29.73
CA GLY A 219 3.35 -7.12 28.59
C GLY A 219 3.75 -6.44 27.28
N TRP A 220 2.81 -6.51 26.33
CA TRP A 220 3.00 -6.13 24.93
C TRP A 220 1.84 -5.24 24.48
N PRO A 221 2.01 -3.89 24.45
CA PRO A 221 0.90 -2.95 24.34
C PRO A 221 0.07 -3.02 23.07
N LEU A 222 0.61 -3.53 21.96
CA LEU A 222 -0.14 -3.66 20.72
C LEU A 222 -0.82 -5.02 20.53
N ARG A 223 -0.74 -5.92 21.52
CA ARG A 223 -1.56 -7.13 21.52
C ARG A 223 -3.00 -6.80 21.90
N LYS A 224 -3.94 -7.45 21.23
CA LYS A 224 -5.40 -7.28 21.49
C LYS A 224 -5.84 -7.74 22.87
N ASP A 225 -5.08 -8.64 23.49
CA ASP A 225 -5.31 -9.16 24.85
C ASP A 225 -4.53 -8.39 25.93
N TYR A 226 -3.80 -7.33 25.55
CA TYR A 226 -3.03 -6.53 26.50
C TYR A 226 -3.93 -5.82 27.51
N GLN A 227 -3.54 -5.90 28.77
CA GLN A 227 -4.17 -5.16 29.86
C GLN A 227 -3.19 -4.14 30.41
N GLU A 228 -3.59 -2.88 30.39
CA GLU A 228 -2.77 -1.79 30.91
C GLU A 228 -2.51 -1.96 32.41
N GLN A 229 -1.27 -1.72 32.82
CA GLN A 229 -0.90 -1.65 34.23
C GLN A 229 -1.63 -0.48 34.89
N GLU A 230 -2.09 -0.67 36.14
CA GLU A 230 -2.69 0.44 36.91
C GLU A 230 -1.65 1.44 37.40
N THR A 231 -0.47 0.94 37.73
CA THR A 231 0.63 1.76 38.22
C THR A 231 1.97 1.29 37.65
N TYR A 232 2.87 2.25 37.40
CA TYR A 232 4.25 1.99 37.01
C TYR A 232 5.17 2.77 37.96
N HIS A 233 6.06 2.10 38.68
CA HIS A 233 6.93 2.68 39.71
C HIS A 233 6.19 3.58 40.71
N GLY A 234 4.96 3.20 41.10
CA GLY A 234 4.13 3.97 42.03
C GLY A 234 3.41 5.18 41.42
N ILE A 235 3.57 5.38 40.13
CA ILE A 235 2.86 6.43 39.36
C ILE A 235 1.65 5.78 38.70
N VAL A 236 0.47 6.38 38.85
CA VAL A 236 -0.75 5.91 38.18
C VAL A 236 -0.61 6.08 36.67
N VAL A 237 -0.79 4.99 35.93
CA VAL A 237 -0.85 5.03 34.46
C VAL A 237 -2.23 5.55 34.07
N PRO A 238 -2.35 6.73 33.43
CA PRO A 238 -3.64 7.27 33.06
C PRO A 238 -4.25 6.41 31.96
N LYS A 239 -5.46 5.87 32.21
CA LYS A 239 -6.23 5.19 31.14
C LYS A 239 -6.66 6.22 30.13
N ILE A 240 -6.39 5.96 28.84
CA ILE A 240 -6.89 6.79 27.75
C ILE A 240 -8.42 6.74 27.82
N LYS A 241 -9.07 7.90 28.03
CA LYS A 241 -10.53 7.98 27.92
C LYS A 241 -10.90 7.74 26.47
N GLU A 242 -11.80 6.80 26.22
CA GLU A 242 -12.40 6.63 24.90
C GLU A 242 -13.15 7.92 24.53
N GLY A 243 -12.68 8.61 23.52
CA GLY A 243 -13.32 9.81 22.95
C GLY A 243 -12.54 11.11 23.25
N TRP A 244 -12.53 11.96 22.27
CA TRP A 244 -12.15 13.38 22.39
C TRP A 244 -13.42 14.13 22.83
N ASP A 245 -13.60 14.30 24.14
CA ASP A 245 -14.61 15.21 24.68
C ASP A 245 -14.07 16.66 24.72
#